data_ce7df319adaa3985ed66c021f5353214
#
_entry.id   ce7df319adaa3985ed66c021f5353214
#
_cell.length_a   1.000
_cell.length_b   1.000
_cell.length_c   1.000
_cell.angle_alpha   90.00
_cell.angle_beta   90.00
_cell.angle_gamma   90.00
#
_symmetry.space_group_name_H-M   'P 1'
#
loop_
_entity.id
_entity.type
_entity.pdbx_description
1 polymer ?
#
loop_
_entity_poly.entity_id
_entity_poly.type
_entity_poly.pdbx_seq_one_letter_code
_entity_poly.pdbx_strand_id
1 'polypeptide(L)'
;MPGIDECLLEAMTVNGARGAALIEWTSGLALGMAGEVRDEDPEATAAETAELARMAAEQRAFAALGPGGGKSGGDDGTNGGGNGGGRDREPAVEDVIITTRTCYHLLRFVDTAFDSGVFFYLWLDRREGNLALARLRLRDLCRGLALL
;
A
#
# COMPACT_ATOMS: atom_id res chain seq x y z
N MET A 1 -21.62 1.00 -6.46
CA MET A 1 -20.16 1.07 -6.39
C MET A 1 -19.71 1.04 -4.95
N PRO A 2 -18.85 0.11 -4.55
CA PRO A 2 -18.30 0.19 -3.23
C PRO A 2 -17.40 1.43 -3.13
N GLY A 3 -17.81 2.35 -2.30
CA GLY A 3 -16.98 3.52 -2.00
C GLY A 3 -15.82 3.17 -1.08
N ILE A 4 -14.98 4.15 -0.83
CA ILE A 4 -13.85 4.00 0.09
C ILE A 4 -14.34 3.57 1.49
N ASP A 5 -15.40 4.17 1.98
CA ASP A 5 -15.96 3.85 3.30
C ASP A 5 -16.44 2.41 3.40
N GLU A 6 -17.04 1.88 2.34
CA GLU A 6 -17.47 0.49 2.31
C GLU A 6 -16.29 -0.48 2.35
N CYS A 7 -15.23 -0.17 1.63
CA CYS A 7 -14.01 -0.98 1.65
C CYS A 7 -13.36 -0.97 3.04
N LEU A 8 -13.35 0.18 3.70
CA LEU A 8 -12.82 0.29 5.06
C LEU A 8 -13.65 -0.51 6.07
N LEU A 9 -14.98 -0.45 5.95
CA LEU A 9 -15.85 -1.24 6.80
C LEU A 9 -15.69 -2.75 6.55
N GLU A 10 -15.51 -3.15 5.31
CA GLU A 10 -15.21 -4.54 4.97
C GLU A 10 -13.88 -5.01 5.58
N ALA A 11 -12.87 -4.17 5.53
CA ALA A 11 -11.58 -4.47 6.16
C ALA A 11 -11.73 -4.70 7.67
N MET A 12 -12.64 -4.00 8.32
CA MET A 12 -12.90 -4.18 9.74
C MET A 12 -13.58 -5.51 10.09
N THR A 13 -14.09 -6.24 9.08
CA THR A 13 -14.63 -7.59 9.30
C THR A 13 -13.55 -8.67 9.38
N VAL A 14 -12.33 -8.35 9.05
CA VAL A 14 -11.20 -9.27 9.21
C VAL A 14 -10.98 -9.55 10.70
N ASN A 15 -10.82 -10.83 11.05
CA ASN A 15 -10.60 -11.20 12.44
C ASN A 15 -9.38 -10.50 13.02
N GLY A 16 -9.57 -9.83 14.14
CA GLY A 16 -8.52 -9.11 14.83
C GLY A 16 -8.28 -7.69 14.31
N ALA A 17 -9.03 -7.24 13.29
CA ALA A 17 -8.89 -5.88 12.76
C ALA A 17 -9.28 -4.86 13.83
N ARG A 18 -8.37 -3.93 14.12
CA ARG A 18 -8.57 -2.85 15.07
C ARG A 18 -8.80 -1.52 14.39
N GLY A 19 -8.14 -1.29 13.27
CA GLY A 19 -8.29 -0.07 12.49
C GLY A 19 -7.88 -0.27 11.05
N ALA A 20 -8.45 0.54 10.18
CA ALA A 20 -8.15 0.55 8.75
C ALA A 20 -8.13 1.99 8.24
N ALA A 21 -7.29 2.26 7.26
CA ALA A 21 -7.21 3.56 6.64
C ALA A 21 -6.79 3.44 5.17
N LEU A 22 -7.25 4.36 4.37
CA LEU A 22 -6.75 4.56 3.01
C LEU A 22 -5.97 5.86 2.98
N ILE A 23 -4.71 5.80 2.62
CA ILE A 23 -3.77 6.91 2.78
C ILE A 23 -3.06 7.18 1.46
N GLU A 24 -2.95 8.46 1.11
CA GLU A 24 -2.13 8.91 0.01
C GLU A 24 -0.71 9.15 0.52
N TRP A 25 0.26 8.36 0.04
CA TRP A 25 1.61 8.42 0.57
C TRP A 25 2.45 9.59 0.03
N THR A 26 2.01 10.22 -1.04
CA THR A 26 2.69 11.41 -1.59
C THR A 26 2.43 12.66 -0.73
N SER A 27 1.22 12.79 -0.20
CA SER A 27 0.82 13.93 0.66
C SER A 27 0.78 13.61 2.14
N GLY A 28 0.67 12.32 2.50
CA GLY A 28 0.48 11.89 3.88
C GLY A 28 -0.96 12.04 4.38
N LEU A 29 -1.91 12.33 3.50
CA LEU A 29 -3.29 12.54 3.86
C LEU A 29 -4.08 11.24 3.87
N ALA A 30 -4.91 11.06 4.90
CA ALA A 30 -5.87 9.97 4.95
C ALA A 30 -7.08 10.32 4.10
N LEU A 31 -7.44 9.42 3.19
CA LEU A 31 -8.64 9.54 2.36
C LEU A 31 -9.86 8.97 3.08
N GLY A 32 -9.66 8.13 4.06
CA GLY A 32 -10.70 7.58 4.90
C GLY A 32 -10.10 6.74 6.01
N MET A 33 -10.84 6.59 7.10
CA MET A 33 -10.43 5.81 8.25
C MET A 33 -11.63 5.10 8.87
N ALA A 34 -11.40 3.93 9.47
CA ALA A 34 -12.41 3.18 10.21
C ALA A 34 -11.76 2.50 11.41
N GLY A 35 -12.56 2.22 12.44
CA GLY A 35 -12.12 1.51 13.63
C GLY A 35 -11.44 2.41 14.65
N GLU A 36 -10.58 1.82 15.47
CA GLU A 36 -9.87 2.52 16.53
C GLU A 36 -8.80 3.45 15.94
N VAL A 37 -8.62 4.59 16.58
CA VAL A 37 -7.51 5.49 16.32
C VAL A 37 -6.41 5.15 17.31
N ARG A 38 -5.22 4.85 16.81
CA ARG A 38 -4.12 4.40 17.66
C ARG A 38 -3.64 5.47 18.62
N ASP A 39 -3.53 6.68 18.14
CA ASP A 39 -3.18 7.85 18.93
C ASP A 39 -4.32 8.86 18.82
N GLU A 40 -4.34 9.84 19.70
CA GLU A 40 -5.34 10.89 19.66
C GLU A 40 -5.28 11.75 18.40
N ASP A 41 -4.25 11.55 17.57
CA ASP A 41 -4.03 12.28 16.33
C ASP A 41 -3.96 11.32 15.13
N PRO A 42 -5.08 11.07 14.44
CA PRO A 42 -5.10 10.20 13.26
C PRO A 42 -4.31 10.75 12.08
N GLU A 43 -4.17 12.07 11.97
CA GLU A 43 -3.39 12.69 10.91
C GLU A 43 -1.90 12.41 11.07
N ALA A 44 -1.39 12.42 12.30
CA ALA A 44 -0.01 12.07 12.59
C ALA A 44 0.29 10.62 12.24
N THR A 45 -0.60 9.71 12.57
CA THR A 45 -0.47 8.28 12.22
C THR A 45 -0.45 8.09 10.71
N ALA A 46 -1.33 8.78 9.99
CA ALA A 46 -1.35 8.73 8.53
C ALA A 46 -0.04 9.24 7.92
N ALA A 47 0.48 10.35 8.43
CA ALA A 47 1.73 10.92 7.95
C ALA A 47 2.94 10.00 8.20
N GLU A 48 3.01 9.38 9.38
CA GLU A 48 4.09 8.44 9.72
C GLU A 48 4.06 7.19 8.85
N THR A 49 2.89 6.60 8.66
CA THR A 49 2.74 5.42 7.80
C THR A 49 2.99 5.75 6.34
N ALA A 50 2.60 6.93 5.89
CA ALA A 50 2.89 7.40 4.52
C ALA A 50 4.39 7.54 4.26
N GLU A 51 5.14 8.03 5.24
CA GLU A 51 6.59 8.14 5.13
C GLU A 51 7.25 6.76 5.00
N LEU A 52 6.81 5.80 5.79
CA LEU A 52 7.29 4.43 5.70
C LEU A 52 6.96 3.80 4.34
N ALA A 53 5.75 3.99 3.84
CA ALA A 53 5.34 3.50 2.53
C ALA A 53 6.19 4.09 1.42
N ARG A 54 6.47 5.38 1.47
CA ARG A 54 7.31 6.08 0.50
C ARG A 54 8.74 5.53 0.52
N MET A 55 9.31 5.32 1.70
CA MET A 55 10.64 4.75 1.84
C MET A 55 10.72 3.36 1.19
N ALA A 56 9.72 2.52 1.44
CA ALA A 56 9.68 1.18 0.86
C ALA A 56 9.53 1.22 -0.67
N ALA A 57 8.69 2.13 -1.18
CA ALA A 57 8.42 2.24 -2.61
C ALA A 57 9.60 2.80 -3.40
N GLU A 58 10.39 3.69 -2.81
CA GLU A 58 11.45 4.42 -3.50
C GLU A 58 12.84 3.79 -3.41
N GLN A 59 13.03 2.77 -2.57
CA GLN A 59 14.35 2.16 -2.42
C GLN A 59 14.71 1.27 -3.60
N ARG A 60 15.92 1.42 -4.12
CA ARG A 60 16.44 0.59 -5.20
C ARG A 60 16.51 -0.89 -4.83
N ALA A 61 16.74 -1.18 -3.55
CA ALA A 61 16.81 -2.54 -3.05
C ALA A 61 15.51 -3.33 -3.32
N PHE A 62 14.38 -2.63 -3.40
CA PHE A 62 13.07 -3.22 -3.60
C PHE A 62 12.51 -2.99 -5.01
N ALA A 63 13.33 -2.47 -5.91
CA ALA A 63 12.91 -2.28 -7.29
C ALA A 63 12.75 -3.63 -8.00
N ALA A 64 11.72 -3.75 -8.83
CA ALA A 64 11.49 -4.96 -9.60
C ALA A 64 12.65 -5.20 -10.57
N LEU A 65 13.14 -6.43 -10.59
CA LEU A 65 14.00 -6.89 -11.65
C LEU A 65 13.10 -7.18 -12.86
N GLY A 66 13.19 -6.34 -13.87
CA GLY A 66 12.45 -6.56 -15.11
C GLY A 66 12.82 -7.89 -15.77
N PRO A 67 11.95 -8.47 -16.60
CA PRO A 67 12.28 -9.64 -17.38
C PRO A 67 13.44 -9.28 -18.32
N GLY A 68 14.60 -9.91 -18.11
CA GLY A 68 15.80 -9.60 -18.87
C GLY A 68 16.81 -8.74 -18.16
N GLY A 69 16.74 -8.63 -16.82
CA GLY A 69 17.68 -7.90 -16.00
C GLY A 69 19.09 -8.51 -15.99
N GLY A 70 19.65 -8.71 -17.14
CA GLY A 70 21.07 -8.86 -17.31
C GLY A 70 21.66 -7.46 -17.42
N LYS A 71 22.70 -7.21 -16.67
CA LYS A 71 23.52 -6.02 -16.81
C LYS A 71 23.85 -5.80 -18.28
N SER A 72 23.21 -4.87 -18.93
CA SER A 72 23.78 -4.32 -20.14
C SER A 72 24.66 -3.15 -19.75
N GLY A 73 25.89 -3.45 -19.47
CA GLY A 73 26.92 -2.47 -19.66
C GLY A 73 27.05 -2.27 -21.16
N GLY A 74 26.60 -1.18 -21.65
CA GLY A 74 26.68 -0.86 -23.07
C GLY A 74 26.13 0.54 -23.25
N ASP A 75 27.04 1.47 -23.16
CA ASP A 75 26.91 2.78 -23.74
C ASP A 75 26.47 2.61 -25.20
N ASP A 76 25.28 3.03 -25.54
CA ASP A 76 25.07 3.58 -26.89
C ASP A 76 23.82 4.48 -26.90
N GLY A 77 24.11 5.75 -27.16
CA GLY A 77 23.10 6.75 -27.36
C GLY A 77 22.28 6.48 -28.60
N THR A 78 21.04 6.22 -28.46
CA THR A 78 20.04 6.53 -29.47
C THR A 78 18.77 7.03 -28.85
N ASN A 79 18.55 8.26 -29.12
CA ASN A 79 17.35 9.02 -28.98
C ASN A 79 16.17 8.23 -29.58
N GLY A 80 15.33 7.70 -28.77
CA GLY A 80 14.09 7.08 -29.20
C GLY A 80 12.99 7.47 -28.24
N GLY A 81 12.27 8.52 -28.58
CA GLY A 81 11.08 8.90 -27.87
C GLY A 81 10.06 7.75 -27.87
N GLY A 82 10.10 6.95 -26.86
CA GLY A 82 9.10 5.94 -26.57
C GLY A 82 8.20 6.44 -25.46
N ASN A 83 7.01 6.80 -25.83
CA ASN A 83 5.93 7.14 -24.92
C ASN A 83 5.53 5.88 -24.16
N GLY A 84 6.38 5.46 -23.22
CA GLY A 84 6.11 4.36 -22.31
C GLY A 84 5.30 4.84 -21.14
N GLY A 85 4.03 5.11 -21.36
CA GLY A 85 3.14 5.57 -20.31
C GLY A 85 2.89 4.50 -19.27
N GLY A 86 3.08 4.86 -18.03
CA GLY A 86 2.32 4.34 -16.92
C GLY A 86 2.81 3.12 -16.17
N ARG A 87 3.72 2.31 -16.70
CA ARG A 87 4.20 1.12 -15.99
C ARG A 87 5.41 1.35 -15.08
N ASP A 88 6.12 2.46 -15.30
CA ASP A 88 7.34 2.78 -14.52
C ASP A 88 7.03 3.42 -13.16
N ARG A 89 5.75 3.59 -12.81
CA ARG A 89 5.33 4.28 -11.58
C ARG A 89 4.72 3.37 -10.53
N GLU A 90 4.47 2.11 -10.84
CA GLU A 90 3.99 1.17 -9.85
C GLU A 90 5.14 0.77 -8.94
N PRO A 91 4.97 0.90 -7.62
CA PRO A 91 5.99 0.37 -6.72
C PRO A 91 6.10 -1.14 -6.92
N ALA A 92 7.32 -1.63 -7.02
CA ALA A 92 7.56 -3.07 -7.10
C ALA A 92 7.15 -3.79 -5.81
N VAL A 93 7.04 -3.05 -4.72
CA VAL A 93 6.62 -3.56 -3.43
C VAL A 93 5.11 -3.71 -3.42
N GLU A 94 4.62 -4.90 -3.15
CA GLU A 94 3.19 -5.16 -3.03
C GLU A 94 2.63 -4.74 -1.68
N ASP A 95 3.33 -5.10 -0.62
CA ASP A 95 2.94 -4.74 0.73
C ASP A 95 4.17 -4.59 1.65
N VAL A 96 3.95 -3.94 2.77
CA VAL A 96 4.90 -3.84 3.87
C VAL A 96 4.20 -4.32 5.13
N ILE A 97 4.85 -5.21 5.87
CA ILE A 97 4.28 -5.75 7.10
C ILE A 97 5.24 -5.48 8.25
N ILE A 98 4.72 -4.82 9.27
CA ILE A 98 5.46 -4.59 10.50
C ILE A 98 4.82 -5.40 11.60
N THR A 99 5.61 -6.28 12.19
CA THR A 99 5.20 -7.08 13.33
C THR A 99 5.71 -6.42 14.61
N THR A 100 4.81 -6.08 15.48
CA THR A 100 5.13 -5.65 16.85
C THR A 100 4.84 -6.79 17.81
N ARG A 101 5.09 -6.58 19.09
CA ARG A 101 4.79 -7.61 20.11
C ARG A 101 3.29 -7.92 20.23
N THR A 102 2.44 -6.97 19.91
CA THR A 102 1.00 -7.06 20.13
C THR A 102 0.18 -6.97 18.85
N CYS A 103 0.75 -6.48 17.75
CA CYS A 103 0.01 -6.16 16.54
C CYS A 103 0.80 -6.46 15.28
N TYR A 104 0.06 -6.51 14.16
CA TYR A 104 0.60 -6.41 12.82
C TYR A 104 0.10 -5.11 12.19
N HIS A 105 0.97 -4.47 11.43
CA HIS A 105 0.63 -3.31 10.61
C HIS A 105 0.89 -3.69 9.16
N LEU A 106 -0.17 -3.74 8.37
CA LEU A 106 -0.10 -4.09 6.96
C LEU A 106 -0.33 -2.84 6.13
N LEU A 107 0.60 -2.57 5.21
CA LEU A 107 0.48 -1.49 4.24
C LEU A 107 0.48 -2.13 2.85
N ARG A 108 -0.67 -2.12 2.18
CA ARG A 108 -0.81 -2.65 0.83
C ARG A 108 -0.93 -1.52 -0.17
N PHE A 109 -0.02 -1.48 -1.14
CA PHE A 109 -0.10 -0.51 -2.21
C PHE A 109 -1.30 -0.80 -3.11
N VAL A 110 -2.07 0.25 -3.41
CA VAL A 110 -3.24 0.16 -4.27
C VAL A 110 -2.88 0.72 -5.63
N ASP A 111 -3.06 -0.10 -6.65
CA ASP A 111 -2.88 0.34 -8.02
C ASP A 111 -4.20 0.91 -8.52
N THR A 112 -4.33 2.22 -8.50
CA THR A 112 -5.50 2.91 -9.02
C THR A 112 -5.17 3.59 -10.34
N ALA A 113 -6.12 3.60 -11.26
CA ALA A 113 -5.96 4.24 -12.57
C ALA A 113 -5.81 5.77 -12.46
N PHE A 114 -6.25 6.36 -11.35
CA PHE A 114 -6.29 7.80 -11.16
C PHE A 114 -5.21 8.32 -10.22
N ASP A 115 -4.70 7.47 -9.33
CA ASP A 115 -3.77 7.92 -8.30
C ASP A 115 -2.84 6.78 -7.92
N SER A 116 -1.59 6.90 -8.33
CA SER A 116 -0.57 5.87 -8.11
C SER A 116 0.06 5.92 -6.72
N GLY A 117 -0.39 6.81 -5.88
CA GLY A 117 0.24 7.08 -4.59
C GLY A 117 -0.60 6.69 -3.38
N VAL A 118 -1.42 5.66 -3.49
CA VAL A 118 -2.36 5.28 -2.42
C VAL A 118 -1.99 3.91 -1.86
N PHE A 119 -2.07 3.76 -0.55
CA PHE A 119 -1.95 2.47 0.10
C PHE A 119 -3.08 2.26 1.12
N PHE A 120 -3.41 1.00 1.32
CA PHE A 120 -4.38 0.57 2.33
C PHE A 120 -3.61 0.14 3.58
N TYR A 121 -3.96 0.72 4.71
CA TYR A 121 -3.38 0.40 6.00
C TYR A 121 -4.36 -0.39 6.83
N LEU A 122 -3.92 -1.52 7.38
CA LEU A 122 -4.71 -2.35 8.30
C LEU A 122 -3.91 -2.60 9.57
N TRP A 123 -4.50 -2.25 10.70
CA TRP A 123 -3.97 -2.51 12.03
C TRP A 123 -4.68 -3.73 12.62
N LEU A 124 -3.92 -4.79 12.87
CA LEU A 124 -4.43 -6.10 13.22
C LEU A 124 -3.89 -6.52 14.58
N ASP A 125 -4.78 -7.00 15.46
CA ASP A 125 -4.36 -7.62 16.72
C ASP A 125 -3.64 -8.93 16.42
N ARG A 126 -2.49 -9.15 17.06
CA ARG A 126 -1.67 -10.32 16.80
C ARG A 126 -2.26 -11.62 17.40
N ARG A 127 -2.98 -11.51 18.50
CA ARG A 127 -3.59 -12.68 19.17
C ARG A 127 -4.80 -13.19 18.43
N GLU A 128 -5.66 -12.31 17.97
CA GLU A 128 -6.93 -12.65 17.33
C GLU A 128 -6.82 -12.74 15.82
N GLY A 129 -5.84 -12.05 15.25
CA GLY A 129 -5.67 -11.95 13.81
C GLY A 129 -4.93 -13.13 13.21
N ASN A 130 -5.28 -13.44 11.97
CA ASN A 130 -4.53 -14.34 11.11
C ASN A 130 -3.88 -13.53 9.99
N LEU A 131 -2.57 -13.39 10.04
CA LEU A 131 -1.83 -12.54 9.11
C LEU A 131 -2.01 -12.99 7.65
N ALA A 132 -1.96 -14.28 7.39
CA ALA A 132 -2.10 -14.81 6.03
C ALA A 132 -3.48 -14.51 5.44
N LEU A 133 -4.54 -14.72 6.21
CA LEU A 133 -5.91 -14.40 5.79
C LEU A 133 -6.09 -12.88 5.63
N ALA A 134 -5.53 -12.09 6.54
CA ALA A 134 -5.60 -10.64 6.46
C ALA A 134 -4.95 -10.13 5.16
N ARG A 135 -3.79 -10.67 4.79
CA ARG A 135 -3.12 -10.31 3.53
C ARG A 135 -3.99 -10.65 2.31
N LEU A 136 -4.59 -11.82 2.29
CA LEU A 136 -5.47 -12.24 1.19
C LEU A 136 -6.69 -11.33 1.06
N ARG A 137 -7.34 -11.04 2.18
CA ARG A 137 -8.51 -10.15 2.21
C ARG A 137 -8.15 -8.75 1.76
N LEU A 138 -7.03 -8.23 2.26
CA LEU A 138 -6.57 -6.91 1.90
C LEU A 138 -6.23 -6.81 0.40
N ARG A 139 -5.62 -7.85 -0.15
CA ARG A 139 -5.36 -7.94 -1.59
C ARG A 139 -6.64 -7.82 -2.41
N ASP A 140 -7.67 -8.54 -2.02
CA ASP A 140 -8.94 -8.53 -2.74
C ASP A 140 -9.65 -7.18 -2.62
N LEU A 141 -9.59 -6.56 -1.45
CA LEU A 141 -10.15 -5.21 -1.24
C LEU A 141 -9.42 -4.17 -2.09
N CYS A 142 -8.10 -4.24 -2.17
CA CYS A 142 -7.31 -3.32 -2.99
C CYS A 142 -7.58 -3.49 -4.48
N ARG A 143 -7.80 -4.71 -4.94
CA ARG A 143 -8.23 -4.97 -6.33
C ARG A 143 -9.59 -4.34 -6.62
N GLY A 144 -10.51 -4.41 -5.69
CA GLY A 144 -11.81 -3.75 -5.80
C GLY A 144 -11.68 -2.23 -5.92
N LEU A 145 -10.78 -1.64 -5.14
CA LEU A 145 -10.50 -0.21 -5.21
C LEU A 145 -9.87 0.21 -6.53
N ALA A 146 -9.00 -0.62 -7.08
CA ALA A 146 -8.32 -0.34 -8.35
C ALA A 146 -9.29 -0.29 -9.54
N LEU A 147 -10.48 -0.87 -9.41
CA LEU A 147 -11.51 -0.88 -10.45
C LEU A 147 -12.45 0.33 -10.40
N LEU A 148 -12.29 1.18 -9.41
CA LEU A 148 -13.10 2.39 -9.28
C LEU A 148 -12.61 3.51 -10.28
#